data_cd00fe0efc521153d5d42a63678191ed
#
_entry.id   cd00fe0efc521153d5d42a63678191ed
#
_cell.length_a   1.000
_cell.length_b   1.000
_cell.length_c   1.000
_cell.angle_alpha   90.00
_cell.angle_beta   90.00
_cell.angle_gamma   90.00
#
_symmetry.space_group_name_H-M   'P 1'
#
loop_
_entity.id
_entity.type
_entity.pdbx_description
1 polymer ?
#
loop_
_entity_poly.entity_id
_entity_poly.type
_entity_poly.pdbx_seq_one_letter_code
_entity_poly.pdbx_strand_id
1 'polypeptide(L)'
;ATESALQANPDIKMVLALGDTYGLAAYEALTSSGLDTSDMFLGACDGTNEALDLVAANTVFRCDVANDRYVSEIGFYWAQNMVKIILGMDYDDPFPITTMAVTYDNVNDYRSREPSYVVDQALIDFVNSNAQ
;
A
#
# COMPACT_ATOMS: atom_id res chain seq x y z
N ALA A 1 -7.80 0.88 -21.53
CA ALA A 1 -9.07 0.70 -20.83
C ALA A 1 -9.64 2.06 -20.38
N THR A 2 -8.93 2.85 -19.56
CA THR A 2 -9.41 4.15 -19.04
C THR A 2 -9.78 5.12 -20.16
N GLU A 3 -8.90 5.34 -21.15
CA GLU A 3 -9.17 6.20 -22.30
C GLU A 3 -10.45 5.81 -23.05
N SER A 4 -10.62 4.52 -23.35
CA SER A 4 -11.80 4.03 -24.04
C SER A 4 -13.08 4.23 -23.22
N ALA A 5 -12.99 4.10 -21.88
CA ALA A 5 -14.12 4.34 -20.99
C ALA A 5 -14.50 5.82 -20.97
N LEU A 6 -13.52 6.72 -20.90
CA LEU A 6 -13.74 8.17 -20.93
C LEU A 6 -14.30 8.66 -22.27
N GLN A 7 -13.85 8.07 -23.39
CA GLN A 7 -14.40 8.36 -24.72
C GLN A 7 -15.86 7.91 -24.84
N ALA A 8 -16.19 6.74 -24.25
CA ALA A 8 -17.56 6.22 -24.28
C ALA A 8 -18.49 6.94 -23.31
N ASN A 9 -17.98 7.42 -22.19
CA ASN A 9 -18.74 8.14 -21.17
C ASN A 9 -17.88 9.24 -20.52
N PRO A 10 -17.95 10.48 -21.04
CA PRO A 10 -17.17 11.60 -20.48
C PRO A 10 -17.66 12.08 -19.11
N ASP A 11 -18.83 11.61 -18.64
CA ASP A 11 -19.39 11.96 -17.34
C ASP A 11 -18.84 11.12 -16.18
N ILE A 12 -17.87 10.23 -16.43
CA ILE A 12 -17.18 9.48 -15.37
C ILE A 12 -16.54 10.46 -14.40
N LYS A 13 -16.86 10.30 -13.10
CA LYS A 13 -16.32 11.13 -12.01
C LYS A 13 -15.39 10.34 -11.09
N MET A 14 -15.39 9.02 -11.17
CA MET A 14 -14.56 8.18 -10.29
C MET A 14 -13.89 7.07 -11.09
N VAL A 15 -12.61 6.86 -10.83
CA VAL A 15 -11.83 5.73 -11.31
C VAL A 15 -11.20 5.06 -10.10
N LEU A 16 -11.40 3.75 -9.96
CA LEU A 16 -10.76 2.94 -8.94
C LEU A 16 -9.89 1.88 -9.62
N ALA A 17 -8.63 1.87 -9.29
CA ALA A 17 -7.65 0.92 -9.80
C ALA A 17 -7.29 -0.14 -8.76
N LEU A 18 -7.07 -1.38 -9.20
CA LEU A 18 -6.73 -2.50 -8.33
C LEU A 18 -5.30 -2.46 -7.78
N GLY A 19 -4.50 -1.49 -8.19
CA GLY A 19 -3.14 -1.31 -7.76
C GLY A 19 -2.52 -0.08 -8.40
N ASP A 20 -1.43 0.40 -7.85
CA ASP A 20 -0.79 1.66 -8.25
C ASP A 20 -0.32 1.66 -9.70
N THR A 21 0.19 0.55 -10.20
CA THR A 21 0.58 0.44 -11.61
C THR A 21 -0.58 0.78 -12.55
N TYR A 22 -1.79 0.32 -12.22
CA TYR A 22 -2.99 0.64 -13.00
C TYR A 22 -3.50 2.05 -12.70
N GLY A 23 -3.33 2.51 -11.45
CA GLY A 23 -3.66 3.86 -11.02
C GLY A 23 -2.83 4.91 -11.74
N LEU A 24 -1.52 4.72 -11.84
CA LEU A 24 -0.61 5.60 -12.57
C LEU A 24 -0.95 5.67 -14.07
N ALA A 25 -1.24 4.53 -14.70
CA ALA A 25 -1.68 4.50 -16.09
C ALA A 25 -3.05 5.20 -16.29
N ALA A 26 -3.95 5.08 -15.31
CA ALA A 26 -5.22 5.79 -15.33
C ALA A 26 -5.03 7.30 -15.13
N TYR A 27 -4.10 7.70 -14.28
CA TYR A 27 -3.74 9.11 -14.06
C TYR A 27 -3.25 9.76 -15.38
N GLU A 28 -2.35 9.10 -16.09
CA GLU A 28 -1.88 9.58 -17.39
C GLU A 28 -3.01 9.71 -18.41
N ALA A 29 -3.90 8.72 -18.47
CA ALA A 29 -5.06 8.76 -19.35
C ALA A 29 -6.01 9.92 -19.01
N LEU A 30 -6.27 10.17 -17.73
CA LEU A 30 -7.12 11.28 -17.27
C LEU A 30 -6.49 12.63 -17.61
N THR A 31 -5.21 12.83 -17.31
CA THR A 31 -4.52 14.11 -17.52
C THR A 31 -4.28 14.41 -18.99
N SER A 32 -4.14 13.41 -19.86
CA SER A 32 -3.99 13.56 -21.30
C SER A 32 -5.31 13.64 -22.07
N SER A 33 -6.44 13.34 -21.43
CA SER A 33 -7.77 13.29 -22.09
C SER A 33 -8.29 14.64 -22.57
N GLY A 34 -7.77 15.75 -22.01
CA GLY A 34 -8.31 17.09 -22.21
C GLY A 34 -9.61 17.39 -21.44
N LEU A 35 -10.08 16.45 -20.62
CA LEU A 35 -11.24 16.66 -19.75
C LEU A 35 -10.84 17.50 -18.52
N ASP A 36 -11.82 18.22 -17.96
CA ASP A 36 -11.66 18.81 -16.65
C ASP A 36 -11.72 17.72 -15.57
N THR A 37 -10.58 17.50 -14.92
CA THR A 37 -10.41 16.48 -13.87
C THR A 37 -10.55 17.05 -12.46
N SER A 38 -10.90 18.34 -12.30
CA SER A 38 -11.00 19.01 -11.00
C SER A 38 -11.99 18.35 -10.03
N ASP A 39 -13.13 17.86 -10.57
CA ASP A 39 -14.19 17.16 -9.84
C ASP A 39 -14.06 15.64 -9.90
N MET A 40 -12.96 15.13 -10.45
CA MET A 40 -12.74 13.69 -10.57
C MET A 40 -11.98 13.12 -9.38
N PHE A 41 -12.17 11.83 -9.14
CA PHE A 41 -11.49 11.06 -8.13
C PHE A 41 -10.82 9.85 -8.77
N LEU A 42 -9.53 9.74 -8.59
CA LEU A 42 -8.77 8.51 -8.86
C LEU A 42 -8.25 7.96 -7.54
N GLY A 43 -8.50 6.68 -7.29
CA GLY A 43 -7.94 5.95 -6.16
C GLY A 43 -7.32 4.63 -6.61
N ALA A 44 -6.28 4.21 -5.90
CA ALA A 44 -5.61 2.94 -6.11
C ALA A 44 -5.21 2.30 -4.77
N CYS A 45 -4.39 1.26 -4.82
CA CYS A 45 -3.81 0.64 -3.64
C CYS A 45 -2.38 0.18 -3.96
N ASP A 46 -1.57 0.07 -2.93
CA ASP A 46 -0.24 -0.52 -2.74
C ASP A 46 0.70 0.42 -1.98
N GLY A 47 0.51 1.74 -2.06
CA GLY A 47 1.31 2.73 -1.35
C GLY A 47 2.70 2.95 -1.96
N THR A 48 2.83 2.88 -3.29
CA THR A 48 4.10 3.17 -3.96
C THR A 48 4.46 4.64 -3.85
N ASN A 49 5.75 4.95 -3.88
CA ASN A 49 6.21 6.33 -3.77
C ASN A 49 5.63 7.22 -4.87
N GLU A 50 5.54 6.71 -6.10
CA GLU A 50 5.01 7.42 -7.25
C GLU A 50 3.53 7.79 -7.08
N ALA A 51 2.70 6.87 -6.58
CA ALA A 51 1.29 7.13 -6.29
C ALA A 51 1.14 8.13 -5.14
N LEU A 52 1.91 7.95 -4.07
CA LEU A 52 1.91 8.85 -2.92
C LEU A 52 2.41 10.26 -3.27
N ASP A 53 3.31 10.41 -4.26
CA ASP A 53 3.72 11.73 -4.77
C ASP A 53 2.55 12.46 -5.42
N LEU A 54 1.73 11.76 -6.20
CA LEU A 54 0.53 12.32 -6.83
C LEU A 54 -0.53 12.70 -5.79
N VAL A 55 -0.69 11.89 -4.74
CA VAL A 55 -1.58 12.21 -3.60
C VAL A 55 -1.08 13.45 -2.87
N ALA A 56 0.22 13.52 -2.55
CA ALA A 56 0.83 14.66 -1.86
C ALA A 56 0.76 15.96 -2.69
N ALA A 57 0.82 15.85 -4.01
CA ALA A 57 0.65 16.98 -4.92
C ALA A 57 -0.82 17.41 -5.09
N ASN A 58 -1.76 16.79 -4.39
CA ASN A 58 -3.21 17.08 -4.45
C ASN A 58 -3.76 17.05 -5.89
N THR A 59 -3.36 16.05 -6.67
CA THR A 59 -3.80 15.85 -8.05
C THR A 59 -5.18 15.18 -8.10
N VAL A 60 -5.62 14.75 -9.29
CA VAL A 60 -6.81 13.88 -9.44
C VAL A 60 -6.63 12.51 -8.76
N PHE A 61 -5.39 12.09 -8.49
CA PHE A 61 -5.08 10.92 -7.67
C PHE A 61 -5.27 11.28 -6.19
N ARG A 62 -6.49 11.08 -5.68
CA ARG A 62 -6.94 11.61 -4.39
C ARG A 62 -6.66 10.69 -3.21
N CYS A 63 -6.54 9.39 -3.46
CA CYS A 63 -6.43 8.41 -2.39
C CYS A 63 -5.63 7.19 -2.85
N ASP A 64 -4.79 6.70 -1.96
CA ASP A 64 -4.16 5.40 -2.04
C ASP A 64 -4.52 4.58 -0.81
N VAL A 65 -4.93 3.32 -1.01
CA VAL A 65 -5.14 2.39 0.09
C VAL A 65 -3.85 1.61 0.32
N ALA A 66 -3.11 2.05 1.32
CA ALA A 66 -1.81 1.48 1.64
C ALA A 66 -1.85 0.64 2.93
N ASN A 67 -0.85 -0.22 3.12
CA ASN A 67 -0.69 -0.93 4.37
C ASN A 67 -0.37 0.08 5.49
N ASP A 68 -0.93 -0.13 6.68
CA ASP A 68 -0.60 0.65 7.86
C ASP A 68 0.82 0.36 8.38
N ARG A 69 1.44 -0.70 7.86
CA ARG A 69 2.82 -1.11 8.14
C ARG A 69 3.66 -1.09 6.87
N TYR A 70 4.96 -0.90 7.04
CA TYR A 70 5.90 -1.05 5.94
C TYR A 70 5.89 -2.49 5.40
N VAL A 71 6.02 -2.65 4.09
CA VAL A 71 6.14 -3.97 3.45
C VAL A 71 7.32 -4.75 4.04
N SER A 72 8.40 -4.07 4.41
CA SER A 72 9.56 -4.67 5.07
C SER A 72 9.23 -5.21 6.47
N GLU A 73 8.38 -4.56 7.26
CA GLU A 73 7.90 -5.09 8.54
C GLU A 73 7.08 -6.35 8.34
N ILE A 74 6.15 -6.33 7.37
CA ILE A 74 5.32 -7.48 7.01
C ILE A 74 6.21 -8.67 6.61
N GLY A 75 7.18 -8.44 5.73
CA GLY A 75 8.14 -9.45 5.30
C GLY A 75 8.97 -10.01 6.46
N PHE A 76 9.38 -9.16 7.40
CA PHE A 76 10.12 -9.56 8.60
C PHE A 76 9.28 -10.48 9.50
N TYR A 77 8.01 -10.14 9.75
CA TYR A 77 7.10 -10.99 10.53
C TYR A 77 6.80 -12.32 9.85
N TRP A 78 6.59 -12.32 8.55
CA TRP A 78 6.40 -13.57 7.80
C TRP A 78 7.64 -14.45 7.86
N ALA A 79 8.84 -13.88 7.75
CA ALA A 79 10.08 -14.64 7.89
C ALA A 79 10.19 -15.29 9.28
N GLN A 80 9.84 -14.58 10.34
CA GLN A 80 9.81 -15.14 11.69
C GLN A 80 8.81 -16.30 11.81
N ASN A 81 7.58 -16.14 11.30
CA ASN A 81 6.59 -17.21 11.31
C ASN A 81 7.03 -18.42 10.48
N MET A 82 7.68 -18.22 9.34
CA MET A 82 8.27 -19.32 8.57
C MET A 82 9.34 -20.08 9.35
N VAL A 83 10.20 -19.38 10.07
CA VAL A 83 11.21 -19.99 10.94
C VAL A 83 10.53 -20.80 12.07
N LYS A 84 9.51 -20.24 12.73
CA LYS A 84 8.73 -20.94 13.76
C LYS A 84 8.11 -22.25 13.21
N ILE A 85 7.48 -22.19 12.02
CA ILE A 85 6.90 -23.36 11.36
C ILE A 85 7.97 -24.43 11.10
N ILE A 86 9.13 -24.05 10.57
CA ILE A 86 10.23 -24.98 10.29
C ILE A 86 10.73 -25.66 11.58
N LEU A 87 10.74 -24.92 12.69
CA LEU A 87 11.18 -25.41 14.01
C LEU A 87 10.07 -26.14 14.79
N GLY A 88 8.87 -26.25 14.24
CA GLY A 88 7.73 -26.89 14.92
C GLY A 88 7.23 -26.09 16.13
N MET A 89 7.46 -24.79 16.15
CA MET A 89 6.99 -23.88 17.19
C MET A 89 5.60 -23.33 16.87
N ASP A 90 4.89 -22.84 17.89
CA ASP A 90 3.65 -22.10 17.68
C ASP A 90 3.93 -20.79 16.94
N TYR A 91 3.03 -20.40 16.05
CA TYR A 91 3.14 -19.18 15.26
C TYR A 91 1.81 -18.42 15.22
N ASP A 92 1.88 -17.11 14.92
CA ASP A 92 0.71 -16.27 14.83
C ASP A 92 0.03 -16.44 13.46
N ASP A 93 -1.23 -16.93 13.46
CA ASP A 93 -2.06 -17.07 12.27
C ASP A 93 -3.50 -16.58 12.58
N PRO A 94 -4.05 -15.62 11.83
CA PRO A 94 -3.43 -14.85 10.76
C PRO A 94 -2.57 -13.69 11.27
N PHE A 95 -1.51 -13.33 10.52
CA PHE A 95 -0.79 -12.07 10.76
C PHE A 95 -1.71 -10.88 10.40
N PRO A 96 -2.01 -9.98 11.32
CA PRO A 96 -2.92 -8.87 11.05
C PRO A 96 -2.25 -7.84 10.14
N ILE A 97 -2.62 -7.84 8.87
CA ILE A 97 -2.31 -6.74 7.94
C ILE A 97 -3.53 -5.83 7.93
N THR A 98 -3.35 -4.62 8.41
CA THR A 98 -4.36 -3.58 8.32
C THR A 98 -3.98 -2.59 7.22
N THR A 99 -4.99 -1.97 6.63
CA THR A 99 -4.82 -0.97 5.57
C THR A 99 -5.41 0.35 6.01
N MET A 100 -4.89 1.43 5.44
CA MET A 100 -5.42 2.77 5.66
C MET A 100 -5.57 3.53 4.35
N ALA A 101 -6.53 4.43 4.29
CA ALA A 101 -6.65 5.38 3.20
C ALA A 101 -5.64 6.51 3.40
N VAL A 102 -4.71 6.64 2.46
CA VAL A 102 -3.75 7.73 2.40
C VAL A 102 -4.27 8.79 1.44
N THR A 103 -4.49 9.98 1.96
CA THR A 103 -5.02 11.14 1.24
C THR A 103 -4.05 12.32 1.37
N TYR A 104 -4.35 13.42 0.69
CA TYR A 104 -3.58 14.65 0.83
C TYR A 104 -3.39 15.08 2.30
N ASP A 105 -4.40 14.87 3.15
CA ASP A 105 -4.38 15.34 4.54
C ASP A 105 -3.44 14.54 5.43
N ASN A 106 -3.15 13.27 5.11
CA ASN A 106 -2.35 12.38 5.96
C ASN A 106 -1.12 11.76 5.28
N VAL A 107 -0.87 12.04 4.01
CA VAL A 107 0.25 11.42 3.26
C VAL A 107 1.63 11.74 3.87
N ASN A 108 1.82 12.93 4.42
CA ASN A 108 3.08 13.30 5.05
C ASN A 108 3.30 12.54 6.37
N ASP A 109 2.25 12.39 7.18
CA ASP A 109 2.29 11.60 8.41
C ASP A 109 2.53 10.12 8.08
N TYR A 110 1.84 9.61 7.04
CA TYR A 110 2.07 8.26 6.54
C TYR A 110 3.54 8.03 6.17
N ARG A 111 4.17 8.94 5.42
CA ARG A 111 5.55 8.84 4.95
C ARG A 111 6.59 9.04 6.06
N SER A 112 6.26 9.77 7.13
CA SER A 112 7.18 10.03 8.24
C SER A 112 7.31 8.87 9.23
N ARG A 113 6.53 7.82 9.06
CA ARG A 113 6.59 6.63 9.92
C ARG A 113 7.93 5.91 9.73
N GLU A 114 8.40 5.32 10.80
CA GLU A 114 9.60 4.49 10.79
C GLU A 114 9.22 3.01 10.95
N PRO A 115 9.86 2.09 10.21
CA PRO A 115 9.59 0.67 10.36
C PRO A 115 10.05 0.18 11.74
N SER A 116 9.27 -0.70 12.34
CA SER A 116 9.59 -1.33 13.63
C SER A 116 9.81 -2.83 13.46
N TYR A 117 11.00 -3.30 13.81
CA TYR A 117 11.37 -4.71 13.71
C TYR A 117 11.57 -5.27 15.11
N VAL A 118 10.60 -6.06 15.56
CA VAL A 118 10.67 -6.72 16.87
C VAL A 118 10.88 -8.21 16.66
N VAL A 119 12.00 -8.74 17.14
CA VAL A 119 12.27 -10.18 17.11
C VAL A 119 11.38 -10.86 18.14
N ASP A 120 10.73 -11.95 17.73
CA ASP A 120 9.90 -12.74 18.63
C ASP A 120 10.72 -13.36 19.76
N GLN A 121 10.28 -13.18 21.00
CA GLN A 121 11.01 -13.64 22.18
C GLN A 121 11.19 -15.17 22.18
N ALA A 122 10.21 -15.92 21.70
CA ALA A 122 10.30 -17.37 21.63
C ALA A 122 11.43 -17.84 20.68
N LEU A 123 11.68 -17.11 19.59
CA LEU A 123 12.83 -17.39 18.70
C LEU A 123 14.16 -17.09 19.38
N ILE A 124 14.25 -15.98 20.13
CA ILE A 124 15.44 -15.63 20.91
C ILE A 124 15.74 -16.72 21.95
N ASP A 125 14.73 -17.18 22.68
CA ASP A 125 14.86 -18.20 23.72
C ASP A 125 15.27 -19.54 23.12
N PHE A 126 14.70 -19.91 21.95
CA PHE A 126 15.07 -21.10 21.22
C PHE A 126 16.55 -21.07 20.79
N VAL A 127 17.03 -19.97 20.21
CA VAL A 127 18.42 -19.81 19.79
C VAL A 127 19.35 -19.93 21.00
N ASN A 128 19.04 -19.22 22.10
CA ASN A 128 19.86 -19.23 23.32
C ASN A 128 19.95 -20.62 23.95
N SER A 129 18.87 -21.42 23.85
CA SER A 129 18.81 -22.78 24.40
C SER A 129 19.55 -23.82 23.55
N ASN A 130 19.76 -23.54 22.27
CA ASN A 130 20.36 -24.49 21.31
C ASN A 130 21.71 -24.01 20.75
N ALA A 131 22.23 -22.87 21.18
CA ALA A 131 23.52 -22.33 20.76
C ALA A 131 24.69 -22.91 21.58
N GLN A 132 24.81 -24.27 21.66
CA GLN A 132 25.97 -24.95 22.26
C GLN A 132 26.77 -25.69 21.22
#